data_518797d87ae741cee416a49f4b519e6a
#
_entry.id   518797d87ae741cee416a49f4b519e6a
#
_cell.length_a   1.000
_cell.length_b   1.000
_cell.length_c   1.000
_cell.angle_alpha   90.00
_cell.angle_beta   90.00
_cell.angle_gamma   90.00
#
_symmetry.space_group_name_H-M   'P 1'
#
loop_
_entity.id
_entity.type
_entity.pdbx_description
1 polymer ?
#
loop_
_entity_poly.entity_id
_entity_poly.type
_entity_poly.pdbx_seq_one_letter_code
_entity_poly.pdbx_strand_id
1 'polypeptide(L)'
;MKPTVFIDGEAGTTGLQIRDRLAGRNDLELLSIDPAKRKDEDARAELLNAADVAILCLPDEAARKAVELVANPDTVIIDASSAHRTHPEWAYGFPEMAKGQRALIKTSKRISNPGCYPTGFIALMRPLVEAGLVPADYPVTVNAVSGYSGGGKGMIAEFEAGGDAYRSYGLTQQHKHAPEMEHHAGLANRPVFTPAVGHYAQGMIVEVPLALWSLPKTDDGFLEDSYLALRHAYEAYEAKSFIKVHSPYEGNQLKGLEPEANNGTNNLDLFVFGNDEQARLIARYDNLGKGASGAAVQNLNIVLGVDEATGL
;
A
#
# COMPACT_ATOMS: atom_id res chain seq x y z
N MET A 1 -29.20 -4.59 -9.95
CA MET A 1 -28.67 -3.26 -10.35
C MET A 1 -27.15 -3.36 -10.31
N LYS A 2 -26.45 -2.55 -11.10
CA LYS A 2 -24.98 -2.45 -11.00
C LYS A 2 -24.66 -1.67 -9.74
N PRO A 3 -23.60 -2.05 -8.98
CA PRO A 3 -23.15 -1.25 -7.85
C PRO A 3 -22.65 0.12 -8.32
N THR A 4 -22.97 1.16 -7.55
CA THR A 4 -22.57 2.53 -7.79
C THR A 4 -21.28 2.85 -7.00
N VAL A 5 -20.31 3.50 -7.66
CA VAL A 5 -19.04 3.89 -7.06
C VAL A 5 -18.81 5.38 -7.23
N PHE A 6 -18.52 6.07 -6.13
CA PHE A 6 -18.13 7.48 -6.14
C PHE A 6 -16.68 7.67 -5.71
N ILE A 7 -15.90 8.45 -6.48
CA ILE A 7 -14.51 8.79 -6.15
C ILE A 7 -14.45 10.24 -5.69
N ASP A 8 -14.42 10.45 -4.38
CA ASP A 8 -14.26 11.79 -3.81
C ASP A 8 -12.77 12.19 -3.87
N GLY A 9 -12.48 13.27 -4.60
CA GLY A 9 -11.10 13.67 -4.89
C GLY A 9 -10.55 13.07 -6.20
N GLU A 10 -11.39 12.69 -7.14
CA GLU A 10 -11.02 12.10 -8.45
C GLU A 10 -9.97 12.88 -9.25
N ALA A 11 -9.84 14.20 -9.01
CA ALA A 11 -8.87 15.05 -9.70
C ALA A 11 -7.43 14.92 -9.17
N GLY A 12 -7.20 14.24 -8.04
CA GLY A 12 -5.87 13.94 -7.50
C GLY A 12 -5.16 12.83 -8.27
N THR A 13 -3.86 12.66 -8.07
CA THR A 13 -3.05 11.63 -8.78
C THR A 13 -3.61 10.23 -8.57
N THR A 14 -3.90 9.84 -7.32
CA THR A 14 -4.48 8.53 -6.99
C THR A 14 -5.90 8.40 -7.53
N GLY A 15 -6.74 9.45 -7.38
CA GLY A 15 -8.12 9.44 -7.84
C GLY A 15 -8.24 9.30 -9.36
N LEU A 16 -7.39 9.99 -10.12
CA LEU A 16 -7.33 9.87 -11.59
C LEU A 16 -6.98 8.45 -12.01
N GLN A 17 -5.98 7.84 -11.40
CA GLN A 17 -5.60 6.46 -11.73
C GLN A 17 -6.68 5.44 -11.36
N ILE A 18 -7.37 5.61 -10.23
CA ILE A 18 -8.51 4.76 -9.89
C ILE A 18 -9.61 4.91 -10.96
N ARG A 19 -9.94 6.15 -11.33
CA ARG A 19 -10.91 6.43 -12.37
C ARG A 19 -10.55 5.78 -13.70
N ASP A 20 -9.29 5.89 -14.13
CA ASP A 20 -8.81 5.30 -15.38
C ASP A 20 -8.92 3.77 -15.36
N ARG A 21 -8.59 3.13 -14.23
CA ARG A 21 -8.74 1.67 -14.04
C ARG A 21 -10.20 1.22 -14.05
N LEU A 22 -11.13 2.09 -13.63
CA LEU A 22 -12.56 1.78 -13.58
C LEU A 22 -13.31 2.20 -14.85
N ALA A 23 -12.76 3.07 -15.70
CA ALA A 23 -13.46 3.66 -16.86
C ALA A 23 -13.95 2.63 -17.90
N GLY A 24 -13.31 1.47 -18.02
CA GLY A 24 -13.69 0.39 -18.95
C GLY A 24 -14.64 -0.66 -18.35
N ARG A 25 -15.02 -0.52 -17.07
CA ARG A 25 -15.79 -1.54 -16.37
C ARG A 25 -17.29 -1.42 -16.66
N ASN A 26 -17.87 -2.55 -17.06
CA ASN A 26 -19.30 -2.66 -17.37
C ASN A 26 -20.12 -3.27 -16.22
N ASP A 27 -19.48 -3.69 -15.14
CA ASP A 27 -20.08 -4.36 -13.99
C ASP A 27 -20.46 -3.39 -12.86
N LEU A 28 -20.04 -2.11 -12.96
CA LEU A 28 -20.33 -1.03 -12.00
C LEU A 28 -20.76 0.26 -12.73
N GLU A 29 -21.24 1.22 -11.97
CA GLU A 29 -21.59 2.57 -12.42
C GLU A 29 -20.77 3.60 -11.63
N LEU A 30 -20.04 4.48 -12.34
CA LEU A 30 -19.30 5.57 -11.73
C LEU A 30 -20.18 6.82 -11.58
N LEU A 31 -20.38 7.25 -10.34
CA LEU A 31 -21.01 8.54 -10.05
C LEU A 31 -19.97 9.65 -10.21
N SER A 32 -20.35 10.74 -10.85
CA SER A 32 -19.47 11.90 -11.10
C SER A 32 -20.05 13.16 -10.48
N ILE A 33 -19.19 13.96 -9.84
CA ILE A 33 -19.55 15.28 -9.34
C ILE A 33 -19.28 16.35 -10.40
N ASP A 34 -20.17 17.34 -10.49
CA ASP A 34 -19.91 18.54 -11.30
C ASP A 34 -18.58 19.18 -10.84
N PRO A 35 -17.61 19.41 -11.75
CA PRO A 35 -16.36 20.06 -11.44
C PRO A 35 -16.47 21.37 -10.66
N ALA A 36 -17.54 22.14 -10.89
CA ALA A 36 -17.80 23.39 -10.17
C ALA A 36 -18.24 23.15 -8.72
N LYS A 37 -18.78 21.96 -8.40
CA LYS A 37 -19.32 21.59 -7.08
C LYS A 37 -18.39 20.68 -6.26
N ARG A 38 -17.17 20.42 -6.69
CA ARG A 38 -16.23 19.50 -5.99
C ARG A 38 -15.91 19.88 -4.55
N LYS A 39 -16.10 21.14 -4.17
CA LYS A 39 -15.90 21.65 -2.81
C LYS A 39 -17.21 21.91 -2.07
N ASP A 40 -18.34 21.71 -2.71
CA ASP A 40 -19.65 21.86 -2.14
C ASP A 40 -19.98 20.64 -1.26
N GLU A 41 -20.20 20.85 0.03
CA GLU A 41 -20.44 19.78 1.00
C GLU A 41 -21.76 19.06 0.75
N ASP A 42 -22.82 19.78 0.36
CA ASP A 42 -24.14 19.18 0.10
C ASP A 42 -24.08 18.29 -1.13
N ALA A 43 -23.46 18.74 -2.23
CA ALA A 43 -23.28 17.95 -3.44
C ALA A 43 -22.41 16.70 -3.20
N ARG A 44 -21.38 16.81 -2.36
CA ARG A 44 -20.56 15.66 -1.98
C ARG A 44 -21.33 14.69 -1.08
N ALA A 45 -22.07 15.22 -0.09
CA ALA A 45 -22.90 14.41 0.80
C ALA A 45 -23.96 13.62 0.02
N GLU A 46 -24.61 14.23 -0.98
CA GLU A 46 -25.59 13.59 -1.86
C GLU A 46 -24.96 12.36 -2.54
N LEU A 47 -23.79 12.51 -3.18
CA LEU A 47 -23.12 11.43 -3.91
C LEU A 47 -22.52 10.37 -2.97
N LEU A 48 -21.96 10.78 -1.82
CA LEU A 48 -21.45 9.86 -0.81
C LEU A 48 -22.55 8.94 -0.27
N ASN A 49 -23.76 9.45 -0.09
CA ASN A 49 -24.91 8.69 0.41
C ASN A 49 -25.68 7.93 -0.67
N ALA A 50 -25.51 8.29 -1.93
CA ALA A 50 -26.09 7.58 -3.08
C ALA A 50 -25.22 6.41 -3.56
N ALA A 51 -23.91 6.41 -3.23
CA ALA A 51 -22.98 5.38 -3.65
C ALA A 51 -23.09 4.13 -2.79
N ASP A 52 -22.99 2.94 -3.41
CA ASP A 52 -22.74 1.68 -2.70
C ASP A 52 -21.33 1.65 -2.12
N VAL A 53 -20.34 2.19 -2.87
CA VAL A 53 -18.95 2.32 -2.43
C VAL A 53 -18.41 3.72 -2.71
N ALA A 54 -17.89 4.40 -1.69
CA ALA A 54 -17.20 5.67 -1.81
C ALA A 54 -15.68 5.48 -1.60
N ILE A 55 -14.87 5.94 -2.56
CA ILE A 55 -13.40 5.92 -2.48
C ILE A 55 -12.93 7.34 -2.21
N LEU A 56 -12.27 7.56 -1.07
CA LEU A 56 -11.79 8.88 -0.66
C LEU A 56 -10.32 9.06 -1.06
N CYS A 57 -10.05 9.99 -1.98
CA CYS A 57 -8.71 10.38 -2.43
C CYS A 57 -8.40 11.83 -1.98
N LEU A 58 -8.50 12.06 -0.69
CA LEU A 58 -8.50 13.38 -0.06
C LEU A 58 -7.33 13.54 0.92
N PRO A 59 -6.94 14.78 1.28
CA PRO A 59 -6.13 15.04 2.45
C PRO A 59 -6.82 14.56 3.73
N ASP A 60 -6.05 14.20 4.78
CA ASP A 60 -6.53 13.54 5.98
C ASP A 60 -7.71 14.26 6.67
N GLU A 61 -7.65 15.59 6.81
CA GLU A 61 -8.75 16.36 7.42
C GLU A 61 -10.02 16.32 6.56
N ALA A 62 -9.88 16.44 5.24
CA ALA A 62 -11.00 16.37 4.31
C ALA A 62 -11.61 14.96 4.23
N ALA A 63 -10.77 13.92 4.41
CA ALA A 63 -11.25 12.54 4.48
C ALA A 63 -12.08 12.30 5.75
N ARG A 64 -11.63 12.81 6.94
CA ARG A 64 -12.43 12.73 8.17
C ARG A 64 -13.80 13.40 8.01
N LYS A 65 -13.82 14.61 7.44
CA LYS A 65 -15.08 15.32 7.17
C LYS A 65 -15.98 14.56 6.18
N ALA A 66 -15.39 13.96 5.14
CA ALA A 66 -16.17 13.16 4.18
C ALA A 66 -16.84 11.95 4.85
N VAL A 67 -16.15 11.31 5.80
CA VAL A 67 -16.73 10.20 6.59
C VAL A 67 -17.91 10.67 7.44
N GLU A 68 -17.84 11.87 8.02
CA GLU A 68 -18.94 12.47 8.80
C GLU A 68 -20.19 12.81 7.95
N LEU A 69 -20.01 13.07 6.65
CA LEU A 69 -21.10 13.32 5.71
C LEU A 69 -21.89 12.05 5.32
N VAL A 70 -21.35 10.86 5.58
CA VAL A 70 -21.98 9.59 5.22
C VAL A 70 -22.99 9.20 6.29
N ALA A 71 -24.25 9.48 6.02
CA ALA A 71 -25.40 9.09 6.86
C ALA A 71 -25.98 7.71 6.48
N ASN A 72 -25.76 7.26 5.24
CA ASN A 72 -26.21 5.95 4.78
C ASN A 72 -25.32 4.83 5.38
N PRO A 73 -25.87 3.97 6.27
CA PRO A 73 -25.09 2.92 6.92
C PRO A 73 -24.61 1.81 5.97
N ASP A 74 -25.23 1.72 4.78
CA ASP A 74 -24.90 0.70 3.79
C ASP A 74 -23.74 1.10 2.89
N THR A 75 -23.41 2.39 2.80
CA THR A 75 -22.26 2.86 2.02
C THR A 75 -20.95 2.35 2.61
N VAL A 76 -20.18 1.62 1.78
CA VAL A 76 -18.81 1.21 2.11
C VAL A 76 -17.86 2.36 1.78
N ILE A 77 -16.94 2.67 2.70
CA ILE A 77 -15.89 3.66 2.47
C ILE A 77 -14.54 2.97 2.33
N ILE A 78 -13.81 3.30 1.25
CA ILE A 78 -12.40 2.97 1.06
C ILE A 78 -11.62 4.28 1.12
N ASP A 79 -10.89 4.52 2.22
CA ASP A 79 -10.13 5.76 2.42
C ASP A 79 -8.67 5.60 2.05
N ALA A 80 -8.21 6.30 1.03
CA ALA A 80 -6.81 6.32 0.59
C ALA A 80 -5.93 7.33 1.34
N SER A 81 -6.51 8.13 2.25
CA SER A 81 -5.74 9.03 3.12
C SER A 81 -4.99 8.28 4.23
N SER A 82 -4.17 8.97 5.00
CA SER A 82 -3.55 8.38 6.20
C SER A 82 -4.41 8.51 7.47
N ALA A 83 -5.59 9.14 7.37
CA ALA A 83 -6.42 9.50 8.53
C ALA A 83 -6.89 8.30 9.37
N HIS A 84 -7.12 7.15 8.74
CA HIS A 84 -7.76 6.01 9.38
C HIS A 84 -6.93 4.71 9.35
N ARG A 85 -5.67 4.76 8.90
CA ARG A 85 -4.84 3.56 8.69
C ARG A 85 -4.48 2.78 9.95
N THR A 86 -4.50 3.43 11.11
CA THR A 86 -4.27 2.81 12.43
C THR A 86 -5.51 2.85 13.32
N HIS A 87 -6.66 3.19 12.75
CA HIS A 87 -7.91 3.29 13.52
C HIS A 87 -8.50 1.88 13.76
N PRO A 88 -8.82 1.48 14.99
CA PRO A 88 -9.21 0.10 15.32
C PRO A 88 -10.53 -0.37 14.69
N GLU A 89 -11.42 0.57 14.33
CA GLU A 89 -12.71 0.25 13.69
C GLU A 89 -12.63 0.18 12.15
N TRP A 90 -11.44 0.38 11.59
CA TRP A 90 -11.21 0.32 10.15
C TRP A 90 -10.46 -0.93 9.76
N ALA A 91 -10.99 -1.67 8.79
CA ALA A 91 -10.24 -2.76 8.19
C ALA A 91 -9.06 -2.20 7.39
N TYR A 92 -7.86 -2.66 7.69
CA TYR A 92 -6.70 -2.27 6.89
C TYR A 92 -6.71 -2.99 5.55
N GLY A 93 -6.74 -2.23 4.45
CA GLY A 93 -6.97 -2.68 3.09
C GLY A 93 -5.76 -3.34 2.43
N PHE A 94 -5.05 -4.20 3.14
CA PHE A 94 -3.99 -5.05 2.61
C PHE A 94 -4.43 -6.52 2.70
N PRO A 95 -5.10 -7.05 1.66
CA PRO A 95 -5.79 -8.35 1.73
C PRO A 95 -4.89 -9.53 2.04
N GLU A 96 -3.62 -9.47 1.64
CA GLU A 96 -2.64 -10.51 1.84
C GLU A 96 -1.94 -10.45 3.21
N MET A 97 -2.15 -9.38 3.98
CA MET A 97 -1.39 -9.10 5.21
C MET A 97 -1.48 -10.21 6.26
N ALA A 98 -2.64 -10.83 6.39
CA ALA A 98 -2.86 -11.87 7.40
C ALA A 98 -4.00 -12.81 6.99
N LYS A 99 -4.04 -14.00 7.59
CA LYS A 99 -5.16 -14.94 7.45
C LYS A 99 -6.48 -14.29 7.88
N GLY A 100 -7.49 -14.35 7.02
CA GLY A 100 -8.80 -13.76 7.28
C GLY A 100 -8.93 -12.29 6.91
N GLN A 101 -7.84 -11.60 6.52
CA GLN A 101 -7.88 -10.18 6.16
C GLN A 101 -8.82 -9.89 4.99
N ARG A 102 -8.85 -10.75 3.94
CA ARG A 102 -9.81 -10.64 2.83
C ARG A 102 -11.26 -10.71 3.30
N ALA A 103 -11.57 -11.63 4.20
CA ALA A 103 -12.92 -11.78 4.76
C ALA A 103 -13.31 -10.55 5.60
N LEU A 104 -12.37 -10.01 6.38
CA LEU A 104 -12.57 -8.78 7.13
C LEU A 104 -12.86 -7.59 6.19
N ILE A 105 -12.06 -7.38 5.14
CA ILE A 105 -12.26 -6.33 4.13
C ILE A 105 -13.64 -6.50 3.48
N LYS A 106 -13.98 -7.73 3.06
CA LYS A 106 -15.25 -8.03 2.38
C LYS A 106 -16.49 -7.65 3.18
N THR A 107 -16.42 -7.77 4.51
CA THR A 107 -17.56 -7.51 5.39
C THR A 107 -17.55 -6.14 6.06
N SER A 108 -16.44 -5.41 5.93
CA SER A 108 -16.28 -4.10 6.56
C SER A 108 -16.94 -2.98 5.77
N LYS A 109 -17.52 -2.03 6.49
CA LYS A 109 -18.04 -0.77 5.91
C LYS A 109 -17.00 0.34 5.90
N ARG A 110 -15.88 0.16 6.56
CA ARG A 110 -14.79 1.14 6.70
C ARG A 110 -13.46 0.45 6.39
N ILE A 111 -12.82 0.83 5.31
CA ILE A 111 -11.58 0.23 4.83
C ILE A 111 -10.55 1.34 4.63
N SER A 112 -9.40 1.23 5.27
CA SER A 112 -8.29 2.16 5.09
C SER A 112 -7.28 1.60 4.09
N ASN A 113 -7.10 2.27 2.97
CA ASN A 113 -6.16 1.84 1.92
C ASN A 113 -4.71 2.09 2.37
N PRO A 114 -3.79 1.12 2.21
CA PRO A 114 -2.40 1.24 2.64
C PRO A 114 -1.65 2.42 2.03
N GLY A 115 -0.67 2.94 2.77
CA GLY A 115 0.33 3.85 2.23
C GLY A 115 1.33 3.13 1.32
N CYS A 116 1.89 3.86 0.33
CA CYS A 116 2.79 3.22 -0.62
C CYS A 116 4.01 2.58 0.07
N TYR A 117 4.75 3.29 0.91
CA TYR A 117 5.90 2.71 1.62
C TYR A 117 5.51 1.61 2.64
N PRO A 118 4.45 1.78 3.46
CA PRO A 118 4.01 0.74 4.39
C PRO A 118 3.65 -0.58 3.72
N THR A 119 3.07 -0.56 2.53
CA THR A 119 2.72 -1.80 1.79
C THR A 119 3.92 -2.75 1.69
N GLY A 120 5.05 -2.29 1.17
CA GLY A 120 6.26 -3.13 1.05
C GLY A 120 6.89 -3.45 2.40
N PHE A 121 6.93 -2.48 3.31
CA PHE A 121 7.51 -2.68 4.63
C PHE A 121 6.75 -3.74 5.45
N ILE A 122 5.43 -3.65 5.49
CA ILE A 122 4.58 -4.60 6.20
C ILE A 122 4.68 -5.98 5.56
N ALA A 123 4.71 -6.04 4.22
CA ALA A 123 4.88 -7.30 3.49
C ALA A 123 6.20 -8.01 3.84
N LEU A 124 7.28 -7.27 4.09
CA LEU A 124 8.56 -7.84 4.49
C LEU A 124 8.60 -8.21 5.97
N MET A 125 8.17 -7.28 6.84
CA MET A 125 8.46 -7.37 8.27
C MET A 125 7.45 -8.17 9.07
N ARG A 126 6.15 -8.02 8.78
CA ARG A 126 5.11 -8.69 9.57
C ARG A 126 5.29 -10.20 9.65
N PRO A 127 5.50 -10.94 8.54
CA PRO A 127 5.70 -12.40 8.62
C PRO A 127 6.92 -12.80 9.44
N LEU A 128 8.00 -12.03 9.41
CA LEU A 128 9.21 -12.31 10.16
C LEU A 128 9.03 -12.05 11.66
N VAL A 129 8.30 -11.01 12.01
CA VAL A 129 7.95 -10.72 13.42
C VAL A 129 7.01 -11.78 13.95
N GLU A 130 5.98 -12.18 13.21
CA GLU A 130 5.04 -13.24 13.59
C GLU A 130 5.73 -14.61 13.72
N ALA A 131 6.74 -14.88 12.89
CA ALA A 131 7.56 -16.10 12.99
C ALA A 131 8.63 -16.05 14.10
N GLY A 132 8.81 -14.91 14.78
CA GLY A 132 9.84 -14.72 15.80
C GLY A 132 11.26 -14.62 15.26
N LEU A 133 11.45 -14.50 13.95
CA LEU A 133 12.76 -14.32 13.31
C LEU A 133 13.33 -12.93 13.59
N VAL A 134 12.46 -11.94 13.67
CA VAL A 134 12.82 -10.57 14.08
C VAL A 134 12.00 -10.22 15.32
N PRO A 135 12.63 -9.93 16.48
CA PRO A 135 11.94 -9.49 17.67
C PRO A 135 11.16 -8.19 17.44
N ALA A 136 9.97 -8.06 18.05
CA ALA A 136 9.14 -6.88 17.88
C ALA A 136 9.82 -5.57 18.36
N ASP A 137 10.74 -5.65 19.28
CA ASP A 137 11.53 -4.54 19.83
C ASP A 137 12.87 -4.29 19.11
N TYR A 138 13.17 -5.08 18.07
CA TYR A 138 14.37 -4.88 17.25
C TYR A 138 14.36 -3.48 16.63
N PRO A 139 15.50 -2.73 16.68
CA PRO A 139 15.57 -1.37 16.13
C PRO A 139 15.65 -1.39 14.59
N VAL A 140 14.49 -1.56 13.95
CA VAL A 140 14.38 -1.68 12.49
C VAL A 140 14.70 -0.35 11.81
N THR A 141 15.52 -0.41 10.77
CA THR A 141 15.72 0.68 9.80
C THR A 141 15.06 0.29 8.48
N VAL A 142 14.38 1.23 7.82
CA VAL A 142 13.80 1.04 6.49
C VAL A 142 14.27 2.16 5.57
N ASN A 143 14.93 1.77 4.47
CA ASN A 143 15.33 2.65 3.39
C ASN A 143 14.32 2.47 2.25
N ALA A 144 13.97 3.56 1.57
CA ALA A 144 13.07 3.42 0.44
C ALA A 144 13.26 4.54 -0.59
N VAL A 145 13.12 4.18 -1.86
CA VAL A 145 13.11 5.14 -2.97
C VAL A 145 11.85 4.93 -3.80
N SER A 146 11.15 6.01 -4.08
CA SER A 146 9.92 6.04 -4.89
C SER A 146 10.08 6.99 -6.07
N GLY A 147 9.37 6.71 -7.15
CA GLY A 147 9.17 7.69 -8.21
C GLY A 147 8.44 8.95 -7.70
N TYR A 148 8.67 10.08 -8.36
CA TYR A 148 8.15 11.38 -7.95
C TYR A 148 6.61 11.50 -8.01
N SER A 149 5.92 10.62 -8.73
CA SER A 149 4.45 10.60 -8.77
C SER A 149 3.79 10.40 -7.41
N GLY A 150 4.51 9.75 -6.46
CA GLY A 150 4.05 9.55 -5.08
C GLY A 150 3.82 10.84 -4.29
N GLY A 151 4.47 11.93 -4.66
CA GLY A 151 4.28 13.27 -4.07
C GLY A 151 3.13 14.09 -4.65
N GLY A 152 2.39 13.52 -5.61
CA GLY A 152 1.25 14.18 -6.25
C GLY A 152 1.65 15.26 -7.25
N LYS A 153 0.64 16.01 -7.73
CA LYS A 153 0.80 16.97 -8.85
C LYS A 153 1.91 18.00 -8.67
N GLY A 154 2.11 18.49 -7.45
CA GLY A 154 3.15 19.50 -7.19
C GLY A 154 4.56 18.95 -7.40
N MET A 155 4.84 17.77 -6.86
CA MET A 155 6.12 17.10 -7.03
C MET A 155 6.34 16.63 -8.48
N ILE A 156 5.30 16.15 -9.15
CA ILE A 156 5.36 15.80 -10.57
C ILE A 156 5.82 17.01 -11.39
N ALA A 157 5.13 18.15 -11.26
CA ALA A 157 5.49 19.36 -11.98
C ALA A 157 6.92 19.85 -11.68
N GLU A 158 7.36 19.75 -10.43
CA GLU A 158 8.72 20.11 -10.01
C GLU A 158 9.78 19.22 -10.67
N PHE A 159 9.59 17.90 -10.65
CA PHE A 159 10.57 16.96 -11.21
C PHE A 159 10.60 16.99 -12.73
N GLU A 160 9.46 17.16 -13.40
CA GLU A 160 9.37 17.32 -14.85
C GLU A 160 10.00 18.63 -15.33
N ALA A 161 10.02 19.66 -14.49
CA ALA A 161 10.71 20.93 -14.77
C ALA A 161 12.24 20.88 -14.52
N GLY A 162 12.81 19.73 -14.20
CA GLY A 162 14.24 19.54 -13.94
C GLY A 162 14.60 19.40 -12.47
N GLY A 163 13.77 18.69 -11.69
CA GLY A 163 14.03 18.40 -10.28
C GLY A 163 15.27 17.55 -10.01
N ASP A 164 15.55 17.30 -8.73
CA ASP A 164 16.74 16.59 -8.27
C ASP A 164 16.85 15.18 -8.86
N ALA A 165 18.05 14.69 -9.10
CA ALA A 165 18.28 13.30 -9.49
C ALA A 165 17.84 12.32 -8.39
N TYR A 166 18.03 12.74 -7.14
CA TYR A 166 17.65 12.00 -5.93
C TYR A 166 17.42 13.00 -4.79
N ARG A 167 16.35 12.81 -4.04
CA ARG A 167 16.03 13.65 -2.89
C ARG A 167 15.66 12.79 -1.68
N SER A 168 16.49 12.80 -0.64
CA SER A 168 16.10 12.30 0.67
C SER A 168 15.17 13.31 1.35
N TYR A 169 14.11 12.84 2.01
CA TYR A 169 13.15 13.69 2.70
C TYR A 169 12.67 13.04 4.00
N GLY A 170 11.71 13.66 4.71
CA GLY A 170 11.27 13.14 6.01
C GLY A 170 12.36 13.19 7.09
N LEU A 171 13.28 14.15 7.00
CA LEU A 171 14.51 14.25 7.79
C LEU A 171 14.27 14.34 9.30
N THR A 172 13.07 14.75 9.74
CA THR A 172 12.69 14.87 11.15
C THR A 172 12.10 13.59 11.74
N GLN A 173 12.05 12.49 10.98
CA GLN A 173 11.44 11.21 11.38
C GLN A 173 9.95 11.31 11.76
N GLN A 174 9.25 12.37 11.27
CA GLN A 174 7.82 12.58 11.52
C GLN A 174 6.96 12.24 10.29
N HIS A 175 7.37 11.24 9.53
CA HIS A 175 6.63 10.83 8.35
C HIS A 175 5.33 10.11 8.75
N LYS A 176 4.21 10.48 8.11
CA LYS A 176 2.87 9.94 8.39
C LYS A 176 2.71 8.43 8.17
N HIS A 177 3.64 7.79 7.47
CA HIS A 177 3.65 6.34 7.27
C HIS A 177 4.33 5.57 8.42
N ALA A 178 5.11 6.21 9.29
CA ALA A 178 5.83 5.52 10.36
C ALA A 178 4.89 4.85 11.40
N PRO A 179 3.80 5.50 11.87
CA PRO A 179 2.83 4.84 12.75
C PRO A 179 2.13 3.63 12.11
N GLU A 180 1.85 3.70 10.81
CA GLU A 180 1.25 2.62 10.04
C GLU A 180 2.18 1.40 9.93
N MET A 181 3.48 1.65 9.67
CA MET A 181 4.52 0.62 9.64
C MET A 181 4.66 -0.08 11.00
N GLU A 182 4.77 0.69 12.09
CA GLU A 182 4.86 0.19 13.46
C GLU A 182 3.68 -0.73 13.79
N HIS A 183 2.47 -0.21 13.59
CA HIS A 183 1.24 -0.90 13.99
C HIS A 183 1.03 -2.21 13.24
N HIS A 184 1.08 -2.17 11.91
CA HIS A 184 0.72 -3.32 11.09
C HIS A 184 1.86 -4.33 10.88
N ALA A 185 3.10 -3.96 11.09
CA ALA A 185 4.20 -4.92 11.15
C ALA A 185 4.35 -5.60 12.52
N GLY A 186 3.60 -5.16 13.55
CA GLY A 186 3.68 -5.73 14.89
C GLY A 186 4.93 -5.32 15.66
N LEU A 187 5.51 -4.15 15.36
CA LEU A 187 6.69 -3.64 16.03
C LEU A 187 6.32 -2.91 17.33
N ALA A 188 7.19 -2.98 18.33
CA ALA A 188 7.06 -2.26 19.59
C ALA A 188 7.50 -0.79 19.48
N ASN A 189 8.31 -0.47 18.47
CA ASN A 189 8.87 0.85 18.22
C ASN A 189 8.77 1.22 16.75
N ARG A 190 8.66 2.52 16.46
CA ARG A 190 8.69 3.03 15.09
C ARG A 190 10.02 2.73 14.42
N PRO A 191 10.00 2.22 13.17
CA PRO A 191 11.24 2.05 12.42
C PRO A 191 11.90 3.40 12.14
N VAL A 192 13.24 3.41 12.05
CA VAL A 192 13.97 4.55 11.49
C VAL A 192 13.72 4.56 9.99
N PHE A 193 12.91 5.50 9.52
CA PHE A 193 12.48 5.57 8.12
C PHE A 193 13.27 6.61 7.34
N THR A 194 13.91 6.17 6.27
CA THR A 194 14.72 7.01 5.38
C THR A 194 14.15 7.02 3.94
N PRO A 195 13.04 7.76 3.72
CA PRO A 195 12.43 7.85 2.40
C PRO A 195 13.23 8.73 1.45
N ALA A 196 13.19 8.37 0.17
CA ALA A 196 13.74 9.17 -0.91
C ALA A 196 12.84 9.16 -2.14
N VAL A 197 13.03 10.18 -3.00
CA VAL A 197 12.43 10.26 -4.33
C VAL A 197 13.54 10.24 -5.36
N GLY A 198 13.40 9.35 -6.36
CA GLY A 198 14.28 9.29 -7.53
C GLY A 198 13.69 10.05 -8.72
N HIS A 199 14.53 10.40 -9.69
CA HIS A 199 14.11 11.11 -10.90
C HIS A 199 13.55 10.14 -11.95
N TYR A 200 12.51 9.40 -11.56
CA TYR A 200 11.66 8.58 -12.43
C TYR A 200 10.21 8.73 -11.95
N ALA A 201 9.26 8.57 -12.87
CA ALA A 201 7.87 8.92 -12.57
C ALA A 201 7.23 7.96 -11.57
N GLN A 202 7.39 6.66 -11.74
CA GLN A 202 6.61 5.63 -11.07
C GLN A 202 7.47 4.41 -10.78
N GLY A 203 7.09 3.62 -9.78
CA GLY A 203 7.86 2.49 -9.28
C GLY A 203 8.55 2.78 -7.95
N MET A 204 8.84 1.75 -7.18
CA MET A 204 9.51 1.91 -5.89
C MET A 204 10.20 0.65 -5.37
N ILE A 205 11.19 0.89 -4.53
CA ILE A 205 11.88 -0.12 -3.73
C ILE A 205 11.78 0.28 -2.26
N VAL A 206 11.40 -0.69 -1.42
CA VAL A 206 11.48 -0.60 0.04
C VAL A 206 12.45 -1.66 0.53
N GLU A 207 13.40 -1.28 1.34
CA GLU A 207 14.49 -2.13 1.80
C GLU A 207 14.64 -2.09 3.30
N VAL A 208 14.80 -3.27 3.93
CA VAL A 208 15.10 -3.43 5.35
C VAL A 208 16.43 -4.16 5.48
N PRO A 209 17.52 -3.45 5.81
CA PRO A 209 18.80 -4.07 6.14
C PRO A 209 18.77 -4.62 7.57
N LEU A 210 19.31 -5.82 7.77
CA LEU A 210 19.36 -6.50 9.06
C LEU A 210 20.77 -6.97 9.38
N ALA A 211 21.18 -6.76 10.64
CA ALA A 211 22.43 -7.24 11.20
C ALA A 211 22.17 -8.58 11.93
N LEU A 212 22.50 -9.71 11.29
CA LEU A 212 22.10 -11.03 11.76
C LEU A 212 22.72 -11.45 13.09
N TRP A 213 23.92 -10.90 13.42
CA TRP A 213 24.55 -11.14 14.71
C TRP A 213 23.75 -10.58 15.91
N SER A 214 22.77 -9.71 15.67
CA SER A 214 21.91 -9.10 16.69
C SER A 214 20.50 -9.69 16.73
N LEU A 215 20.24 -10.71 15.91
CA LEU A 215 18.97 -11.43 15.85
C LEU A 215 19.07 -12.81 16.52
N PRO A 216 17.94 -13.43 16.86
CA PRO A 216 17.92 -14.83 17.30
C PRO A 216 18.59 -15.73 16.27
N LYS A 217 19.28 -16.78 16.75
CA LYS A 217 19.81 -17.80 15.86
C LYS A 217 18.67 -18.65 15.30
N THR A 218 18.82 -19.02 14.05
CA THR A 218 17.89 -19.86 13.30
C THR A 218 18.55 -21.20 12.97
N ASP A 219 17.76 -22.24 12.74
CA ASP A 219 18.28 -23.61 12.53
C ASP A 219 18.87 -23.80 11.12
N ASP A 220 18.16 -23.31 10.08
CA ASP A 220 18.53 -23.47 8.67
C ASP A 220 19.22 -22.22 8.07
N GLY A 221 19.46 -21.22 8.90
CA GLY A 221 20.03 -19.92 8.51
C GLY A 221 18.95 -18.88 8.18
N PHE A 222 19.20 -17.64 8.59
CA PHE A 222 18.21 -16.55 8.54
C PHE A 222 17.63 -16.31 7.15
N LEU A 223 18.42 -16.42 6.09
CA LEU A 223 17.94 -16.15 4.73
C LEU A 223 16.91 -17.18 4.27
N GLU A 224 17.16 -18.47 4.52
CA GLU A 224 16.24 -19.55 4.18
C GLU A 224 14.99 -19.48 5.04
N ASP A 225 15.13 -19.32 6.35
CA ASP A 225 13.98 -19.21 7.27
C ASP A 225 13.10 -18.00 6.96
N SER A 226 13.71 -16.86 6.61
CA SER A 226 12.97 -15.67 6.17
C SER A 226 12.23 -15.90 4.86
N TYR A 227 12.87 -16.54 3.89
CA TYR A 227 12.23 -16.90 2.63
C TYR A 227 11.04 -17.83 2.86
N LEU A 228 11.20 -18.86 3.70
CA LEU A 228 10.12 -19.79 4.03
C LEU A 228 8.98 -19.11 4.79
N ALA A 229 9.27 -18.22 5.72
CA ALA A 229 8.27 -17.42 6.44
C ALA A 229 7.44 -16.55 5.48
N LEU A 230 8.11 -15.84 4.56
CA LEU A 230 7.44 -15.03 3.53
C LEU A 230 6.59 -15.89 2.59
N ARG A 231 7.13 -17.02 2.11
CA ARG A 231 6.38 -17.96 1.29
C ARG A 231 5.15 -18.50 2.02
N HIS A 232 5.31 -18.92 3.26
CA HIS A 232 4.19 -19.40 4.06
C HIS A 232 3.11 -18.33 4.21
N ALA A 233 3.49 -17.08 4.44
CA ALA A 233 2.55 -15.98 4.58
C ALA A 233 1.75 -15.68 3.29
N TYR A 234 2.37 -15.76 2.12
CA TYR A 234 1.77 -15.26 0.88
C TYR A 234 1.42 -16.32 -0.16
N GLU A 235 2.12 -17.45 -0.20
CA GLU A 235 1.84 -18.51 -1.18
C GLU A 235 0.88 -19.59 -0.64
N ALA A 236 0.79 -19.75 0.69
CA ALA A 236 -0.11 -20.74 1.31
C ALA A 236 -1.60 -20.34 1.28
N TYR A 237 -1.90 -19.08 0.99
CA TYR A 237 -3.26 -18.54 0.93
C TYR A 237 -3.72 -18.33 -0.50
N GLU A 238 -4.16 -19.42 -1.15
CA GLU A 238 -4.94 -19.46 -2.38
C GLU A 238 -4.42 -18.71 -3.64
N ALA A 239 -4.72 -19.27 -4.77
CA ALA A 239 -4.28 -19.07 -6.14
C ALA A 239 -4.27 -17.64 -6.75
N LYS A 240 -4.47 -16.57 -5.99
CA LYS A 240 -4.60 -15.18 -6.50
C LYS A 240 -3.90 -14.14 -5.63
N SER A 241 -2.67 -14.39 -5.21
CA SER A 241 -1.85 -13.36 -4.55
C SER A 241 -1.14 -12.51 -5.61
N PHE A 242 -1.19 -11.18 -5.42
CA PHE A 242 -0.32 -10.24 -6.17
C PHE A 242 1.11 -10.20 -5.63
N ILE A 243 1.41 -10.99 -4.59
CA ILE A 243 2.74 -11.04 -3.98
C ILE A 243 3.48 -12.25 -4.48
N LYS A 244 4.68 -12.02 -5.03
CA LYS A 244 5.63 -13.06 -5.42
C LYS A 244 6.85 -13.01 -4.52
N VAL A 245 7.18 -14.14 -3.90
CA VAL A 245 8.39 -14.29 -3.09
C VAL A 245 9.45 -14.99 -3.94
N HIS A 246 10.54 -14.28 -4.24
CA HIS A 246 11.66 -14.83 -5.00
C HIS A 246 12.60 -15.63 -4.10
N SER A 247 13.06 -16.78 -4.57
CA SER A 247 14.02 -17.58 -3.82
C SER A 247 15.36 -16.84 -3.67
N PRO A 248 16.12 -17.05 -2.58
CA PRO A 248 17.47 -16.50 -2.44
C PRO A 248 18.39 -16.88 -3.60
N TYR A 249 18.21 -18.09 -4.17
CA TYR A 249 18.98 -18.55 -5.32
C TYR A 249 18.70 -17.72 -6.58
N GLU A 250 17.42 -17.45 -6.89
CA GLU A 250 17.04 -16.58 -8.03
C GLU A 250 17.54 -15.15 -7.79
N GLY A 251 17.39 -14.65 -6.58
CA GLY A 251 17.87 -13.33 -6.16
C GLY A 251 19.35 -13.15 -6.41
N ASN A 252 20.18 -14.12 -6.05
CA ASN A 252 21.63 -14.06 -6.21
C ASN A 252 22.12 -14.02 -7.67
N GLN A 253 21.25 -14.29 -8.66
CA GLN A 253 21.56 -14.12 -10.09
C GLN A 253 21.36 -12.67 -10.57
N LEU A 254 20.68 -11.82 -9.78
CA LEU A 254 20.40 -10.44 -10.14
C LEU A 254 21.61 -9.55 -9.86
N LYS A 255 21.98 -8.70 -10.82
CA LYS A 255 23.02 -7.67 -10.65
C LYS A 255 22.49 -6.43 -9.94
N GLY A 256 21.18 -6.25 -9.87
CA GLY A 256 20.48 -5.13 -9.26
C GLY A 256 18.98 -5.24 -9.47
N LEU A 257 18.23 -4.37 -8.82
CA LEU A 257 16.78 -4.27 -8.95
C LEU A 257 16.39 -2.90 -9.49
N GLU A 258 15.62 -2.89 -10.57
CA GLU A 258 15.04 -1.68 -11.12
C GLU A 258 13.69 -1.38 -10.45
N PRO A 259 13.46 -0.16 -9.94
CA PRO A 259 12.22 0.18 -9.25
C PRO A 259 10.98 0.13 -10.15
N GLU A 260 11.16 0.30 -11.48
CA GLU A 260 10.08 0.44 -12.45
C GLU A 260 9.56 -0.89 -13.02
N ALA A 261 10.18 -2.01 -12.70
CA ALA A 261 9.87 -3.30 -13.32
C ALA A 261 8.41 -3.79 -13.14
N ASN A 262 7.71 -3.30 -12.10
CA ASN A 262 6.32 -3.65 -11.83
C ASN A 262 5.33 -2.52 -12.16
N ASN A 263 5.78 -1.47 -12.86
CA ASN A 263 4.92 -0.33 -13.20
C ASN A 263 3.69 -0.76 -14.03
N GLY A 264 2.55 -0.14 -13.73
CA GLY A 264 1.27 -0.43 -14.36
C GLY A 264 0.58 -1.70 -13.88
N THR A 265 1.18 -2.44 -12.94
CA THR A 265 0.61 -3.67 -12.37
C THR A 265 0.25 -3.50 -10.89
N ASN A 266 -0.45 -4.50 -10.34
CA ASN A 266 -0.69 -4.61 -8.89
C ASN A 266 0.28 -5.63 -8.22
N ASN A 267 1.35 -6.03 -8.92
CA ASN A 267 2.30 -7.01 -8.42
C ASN A 267 3.26 -6.39 -7.41
N LEU A 268 3.63 -7.20 -6.41
CA LEU A 268 4.61 -6.90 -5.40
C LEU A 268 5.61 -8.06 -5.32
N ASP A 269 6.86 -7.80 -5.66
CA ASP A 269 7.96 -8.76 -5.57
C ASP A 269 8.67 -8.60 -4.22
N LEU A 270 8.94 -9.73 -3.55
CA LEU A 270 9.71 -9.80 -2.31
C LEU A 270 10.98 -10.60 -2.53
N PHE A 271 12.10 -10.09 -2.04
CA PHE A 271 13.43 -10.69 -2.15
C PHE A 271 14.10 -10.73 -0.80
N VAL A 272 14.86 -11.81 -0.56
CA VAL A 272 15.75 -11.98 0.58
C VAL A 272 17.17 -12.16 0.04
N PHE A 273 18.04 -11.17 0.31
CA PHE A 273 19.45 -11.21 -0.05
C PHE A 273 20.32 -11.20 1.19
N GLY A 274 21.54 -11.65 1.07
CA GLY A 274 22.51 -11.51 2.16
C GLY A 274 23.57 -12.59 2.20
N ASN A 275 24.15 -12.73 3.38
CA ASN A 275 25.15 -13.73 3.77
C ASN A 275 24.90 -14.16 5.23
N ASP A 276 25.82 -14.86 5.85
CA ASP A 276 25.66 -15.37 7.21
C ASP A 276 25.69 -14.27 8.30
N GLU A 277 26.06 -13.05 7.95
CA GLU A 277 26.18 -11.93 8.91
C GLU A 277 25.15 -10.82 8.67
N GLN A 278 24.67 -10.66 7.44
CA GLN A 278 23.84 -9.53 7.03
C GLN A 278 22.75 -9.96 6.05
N ALA A 279 21.55 -9.43 6.22
CA ALA A 279 20.45 -9.61 5.26
C ALA A 279 19.92 -8.27 4.74
N ARG A 280 19.39 -8.30 3.52
CA ARG A 280 18.64 -7.23 2.89
C ARG A 280 17.30 -7.79 2.44
N LEU A 281 16.24 -7.39 3.07
CA LEU A 281 14.88 -7.70 2.63
C LEU A 281 14.42 -6.58 1.71
N ILE A 282 13.94 -6.91 0.51
CA ILE A 282 13.56 -5.91 -0.49
C ILE A 282 12.18 -6.20 -1.04
N ALA A 283 11.32 -5.18 -1.07
CA ALA A 283 10.05 -5.16 -1.77
C ALA A 283 10.12 -4.22 -2.97
N ARG A 284 9.68 -4.68 -4.15
CA ARG A 284 9.62 -3.91 -5.38
C ARG A 284 8.21 -3.93 -5.94
N TYR A 285 7.64 -2.77 -6.24
CA TYR A 285 6.28 -2.63 -6.77
C TYR A 285 6.04 -1.23 -7.31
N ASP A 286 4.91 -1.06 -7.96
CA ASP A 286 4.43 0.24 -8.42
C ASP A 286 3.85 1.05 -7.24
N ASN A 287 4.42 2.23 -6.96
CA ASN A 287 3.96 3.12 -5.90
C ASN A 287 2.53 3.64 -6.10
N LEU A 288 2.04 3.67 -7.33
CA LEU A 288 0.67 4.04 -7.67
C LEU A 288 -0.21 2.81 -7.99
N GLY A 289 0.38 1.64 -8.29
CA GLY A 289 -0.29 0.36 -8.42
C GLY A 289 -0.62 -0.24 -7.05
N LYS A 290 0.10 -1.30 -6.65
CA LYS A 290 -0.06 -1.95 -5.33
C LYS A 290 0.15 -0.98 -4.16
N GLY A 291 0.93 0.08 -4.36
CA GLY A 291 1.17 1.12 -3.35
C GLY A 291 0.01 2.11 -3.15
N ALA A 292 -0.98 2.20 -4.03
CA ALA A 292 -2.06 3.19 -3.92
C ALA A 292 -3.34 2.79 -4.67
N SER A 293 -3.47 3.19 -5.95
CA SER A 293 -4.71 3.03 -6.74
C SER A 293 -5.05 1.56 -7.00
N GLY A 294 -4.05 0.73 -7.27
CA GLY A 294 -4.24 -0.69 -7.49
C GLY A 294 -4.74 -1.40 -6.24
N ALA A 295 -4.21 -1.06 -5.06
CA ALA A 295 -4.72 -1.57 -3.79
C ALA A 295 -6.17 -1.14 -3.54
N ALA A 296 -6.54 0.12 -3.86
CA ALA A 296 -7.91 0.60 -3.72
C ALA A 296 -8.89 -0.15 -4.64
N VAL A 297 -8.50 -0.41 -5.89
CA VAL A 297 -9.30 -1.21 -6.84
C VAL A 297 -9.40 -2.66 -6.39
N GLN A 298 -8.33 -3.26 -5.87
CA GLN A 298 -8.37 -4.61 -5.29
C GLN A 298 -9.36 -4.67 -4.10
N ASN A 299 -9.33 -3.70 -3.20
CA ASN A 299 -10.27 -3.60 -2.08
C ASN A 299 -11.72 -3.44 -2.57
N LEU A 300 -11.95 -2.59 -3.57
CA LEU A 300 -13.25 -2.45 -4.22
C LEU A 300 -13.74 -3.80 -4.78
N ASN A 301 -12.90 -4.53 -5.49
CA ASN A 301 -13.24 -5.84 -6.06
C ASN A 301 -13.64 -6.87 -5.01
N ILE A 302 -12.90 -6.90 -3.88
CA ILE A 302 -13.22 -7.76 -2.73
C ILE A 302 -14.60 -7.41 -2.15
N VAL A 303 -14.88 -6.12 -1.94
CA VAL A 303 -16.17 -5.62 -1.44
C VAL A 303 -17.31 -6.00 -2.37
N LEU A 304 -17.13 -5.83 -3.68
CA LEU A 304 -18.11 -6.18 -4.69
C LEU A 304 -18.24 -7.69 -4.92
N GLY A 305 -17.32 -8.50 -4.41
CA GLY A 305 -17.32 -9.95 -4.59
C GLY A 305 -16.98 -10.42 -6.01
N VAL A 306 -16.27 -9.59 -6.78
CA VAL A 306 -15.76 -9.92 -8.12
C VAL A 306 -14.29 -10.38 -8.03
N ASP A 307 -13.72 -10.83 -9.17
CA ASP A 307 -12.30 -11.18 -9.22
C ASP A 307 -11.41 -10.00 -8.82
N GLU A 308 -10.50 -10.22 -7.85
CA GLU A 308 -9.61 -9.19 -7.31
C GLU A 308 -8.78 -8.49 -8.39
N ALA A 309 -8.46 -9.18 -9.50
CA ALA A 309 -7.67 -8.64 -10.61
C ALA A 309 -8.48 -7.82 -11.62
N THR A 310 -9.80 -7.68 -11.45
CA THR A 310 -10.63 -6.94 -12.42
C THR A 310 -10.23 -5.47 -12.49
N GLY A 311 -9.70 -5.04 -13.64
CA GLY A 311 -9.23 -3.66 -13.87
C GLY A 311 -7.83 -3.35 -13.31
N LEU A 312 -7.03 -4.40 -12.96
CA LEU A 312 -5.65 -4.28 -12.43
C LEU A 312 -4.62 -4.77 -13.42
#